data_5d423a25cd0213b51c8caeb8b9b85eb7
#
_entry.id   5d423a25cd0213b51c8caeb8b9b85eb7
#
_cell.length_a   1.000
_cell.length_b   1.000
_cell.length_c   1.000
_cell.angle_alpha   90.00
_cell.angle_beta   90.00
_cell.angle_gamma   90.00
#
_symmetry.space_group_name_H-M   'P 1'
#
loop_
_entity.id
_entity.type
_entity.pdbx_description
1 polymer ?
#
loop_
_entity_poly.entity_id
_entity_poly.type
_entity_poly.pdbx_seq_one_letter_code
_entity_poly.pdbx_strand_id
1 'polypeptide(L)'
;MKERILTSLLTVFVISGIQAQAPSPVPKLVVGLTIDQLRADYIEAFSALYGERGFKRLLKEGRIYTNAEYDFINVDRSSATASIYTGTTPYYNGIPSNRRMDRGSIRYINSVDDKDFMGVYT
;
A
#
# COMPACT_ATOMS: atom_id res chain seq x y z
N MET A 1 -57.70 2.91 8.72
CA MET A 1 -56.89 4.05 9.18
C MET A 1 -55.62 3.63 9.91
N LYS A 2 -55.70 2.69 10.86
CA LYS A 2 -54.49 2.22 11.63
C LYS A 2 -53.37 1.67 10.77
N GLU A 3 -53.66 0.87 9.75
CA GLU A 3 -52.64 0.27 8.89
C GLU A 3 -51.92 1.31 8.00
N ARG A 4 -52.59 2.32 7.54
CA ARG A 4 -51.99 3.42 6.74
C ARG A 4 -51.08 4.28 7.59
N ILE A 5 -51.38 4.47 8.86
CA ILE A 5 -50.53 5.21 9.81
C ILE A 5 -49.29 4.40 10.14
N LEU A 6 -49.41 3.06 10.32
CA LEU A 6 -48.28 2.19 10.60
C LEU A 6 -47.29 2.12 9.42
N THR A 7 -47.82 2.02 8.21
CA THR A 7 -46.99 2.02 6.98
C THR A 7 -46.26 3.34 6.80
N SER A 8 -46.94 4.45 7.06
CA SER A 8 -46.35 5.78 6.96
C SER A 8 -45.25 5.99 8.02
N LEU A 9 -45.43 5.48 9.24
CA LEU A 9 -44.45 5.54 10.31
C LEU A 9 -43.21 4.71 10.00
N LEU A 10 -43.39 3.52 9.40
CA LEU A 10 -42.32 2.63 9.01
C LEU A 10 -41.46 3.24 7.88
N THR A 11 -42.09 3.93 6.93
CA THR A 11 -41.40 4.59 5.81
C THR A 11 -40.51 5.75 6.28
N VAL A 12 -40.99 6.53 7.25
CA VAL A 12 -40.23 7.64 7.86
C VAL A 12 -39.02 7.12 8.63
N PHE A 13 -39.14 5.97 9.30
CA PHE A 13 -38.04 5.38 10.07
C PHE A 13 -36.91 4.83 9.19
N VAL A 14 -37.24 4.29 8.00
CA VAL A 14 -36.24 3.79 7.04
C VAL A 14 -35.47 4.93 6.39
N ILE A 15 -36.09 6.09 6.13
CA ILE A 15 -35.41 7.22 5.51
C ILE A 15 -34.42 7.92 6.46
N SER A 16 -34.69 7.86 7.77
CA SER A 16 -33.79 8.47 8.79
C SER A 16 -32.45 7.73 8.98
N GLY A 17 -32.33 6.50 8.47
CA GLY A 17 -31.11 5.67 8.60
C GLY A 17 -30.07 5.88 7.50
N ILE A 18 -30.38 6.59 6.43
CA ILE A 18 -29.45 6.82 5.31
C ILE A 18 -28.68 8.12 5.57
N GLN A 19 -27.77 8.06 6.52
CA GLN A 19 -26.72 9.10 6.57
C GLN A 19 -25.71 8.78 5.50
N ALA A 20 -25.74 9.50 4.40
CA ALA A 20 -24.66 9.51 3.44
C ALA A 20 -23.40 9.99 4.17
N GLN A 21 -22.45 9.09 4.37
CA GLN A 21 -21.14 9.49 4.91
C GLN A 21 -20.57 10.55 3.97
N ALA A 22 -20.32 11.74 4.51
CA ALA A 22 -19.63 12.76 3.76
C ALA A 22 -18.32 12.16 3.22
N PRO A 23 -18.02 12.30 1.92
CA PRO A 23 -16.79 11.78 1.37
C PRO A 23 -15.63 12.34 2.19
N SER A 24 -14.77 11.42 2.68
CA SER A 24 -13.55 11.85 3.36
C SER A 24 -12.78 12.82 2.48
N PRO A 25 -12.27 13.93 3.02
CA PRO A 25 -11.54 14.88 2.22
C PRO A 25 -10.37 14.18 1.54
N VAL A 26 -10.31 14.29 0.22
CA VAL A 26 -9.24 13.69 -0.58
C VAL A 26 -7.91 14.32 -0.14
N PRO A 27 -6.89 13.52 0.20
CA PRO A 27 -5.60 14.06 0.61
C PRO A 27 -4.98 14.87 -0.53
N LYS A 28 -4.46 16.05 -0.21
CA LYS A 28 -3.79 16.92 -1.20
C LYS A 28 -2.40 16.41 -1.58
N LEU A 29 -1.80 15.61 -0.73
CA LEU A 29 -0.47 15.04 -0.94
C LEU A 29 -0.43 13.64 -0.30
N VAL A 30 0.10 12.67 -1.05
CA VAL A 30 0.40 11.33 -0.56
C VAL A 30 1.91 11.12 -0.68
N VAL A 31 2.56 10.77 0.43
CA VAL A 31 4.00 10.48 0.46
C VAL A 31 4.19 9.00 0.78
N GLY A 32 4.77 8.26 -0.16
CA GLY A 32 5.19 6.89 0.05
C GLY A 32 6.64 6.83 0.56
N LEU A 33 6.87 6.21 1.71
CA LEU A 33 8.20 5.98 2.26
C LEU A 33 8.44 4.48 2.36
N THR A 34 9.37 3.97 1.58
CA THR A 34 9.80 2.57 1.62
C THR A 34 11.17 2.48 2.24
N ILE A 35 11.31 1.66 3.29
CA ILE A 35 12.58 1.43 3.97
C ILE A 35 12.97 -0.03 3.73
N ASP A 36 13.99 -0.22 2.92
CA ASP A 36 14.53 -1.54 2.61
C ASP A 36 15.22 -2.16 3.83
N GLN A 37 15.06 -3.47 4.00
CA GLN A 37 15.66 -4.27 5.09
C GLN A 37 15.25 -3.86 6.52
N LEU A 38 14.23 -3.04 6.68
CA LEU A 38 13.68 -2.75 8.00
C LEU A 38 12.84 -3.95 8.49
N ARG A 39 13.39 -4.68 9.44
CA ARG A 39 12.65 -5.77 10.10
C ARG A 39 11.58 -5.20 11.02
N ALA A 40 10.41 -5.80 11.03
CA ALA A 40 9.28 -5.35 11.85
C ALA A 40 9.60 -5.35 13.37
N ASP A 41 10.37 -6.34 13.82
CA ASP A 41 10.79 -6.48 15.22
C ASP A 41 11.77 -5.37 15.66
N TYR A 42 12.49 -4.71 14.74
CA TYR A 42 13.37 -3.59 15.10
C TYR A 42 12.59 -2.39 15.62
N ILE A 43 11.36 -2.20 15.14
CA ILE A 43 10.51 -1.09 15.61
C ILE A 43 10.20 -1.25 17.11
N GLU A 44 9.96 -2.47 17.57
CA GLU A 44 9.73 -2.77 18.97
C GLU A 44 11.04 -2.79 19.76
N ALA A 45 12.04 -3.52 19.27
CA ALA A 45 13.33 -3.73 19.95
C ALA A 45 14.05 -2.40 20.26
N PHE A 46 13.97 -1.43 19.36
CA PHE A 46 14.61 -0.12 19.52
C PHE A 46 13.65 0.98 20.01
N SER A 47 12.46 0.62 20.45
CA SER A 47 11.43 1.60 20.85
C SER A 47 11.87 2.56 21.95
N ALA A 48 12.74 2.11 22.86
CA ALA A 48 13.29 2.95 23.92
C ALA A 48 14.21 4.07 23.40
N LEU A 49 14.79 3.88 22.22
CA LEU A 49 15.71 4.86 21.59
C LEU A 49 14.97 5.89 20.74
N TYR A 50 13.68 5.65 20.41
CA TYR A 50 12.92 6.57 19.56
C TYR A 50 12.42 7.78 20.35
N GLY A 51 12.57 8.95 19.75
CA GLY A 51 11.89 10.15 20.22
C GLY A 51 10.38 10.08 20.00
N GLU A 52 9.64 11.02 20.57
CA GLU A 52 8.16 11.07 20.46
C GLU A 52 7.65 11.33 19.04
N ARG A 53 8.51 11.80 18.16
CA ARG A 53 8.25 11.96 16.71
C ARG A 53 8.70 10.70 15.94
N GLY A 54 8.36 10.61 14.67
CA GLY A 54 8.75 9.46 13.83
C GLY A 54 7.94 8.19 14.17
N PHE A 55 8.61 7.07 14.42
CA PHE A 55 7.94 5.79 14.63
C PHE A 55 6.90 5.80 15.75
N LYS A 56 7.20 6.39 16.91
CA LYS A 56 6.22 6.47 18.02
C LYS A 56 4.95 7.22 17.60
N ARG A 57 5.10 8.31 16.87
CA ARG A 57 3.96 9.06 16.35
C ARG A 57 3.17 8.25 15.32
N LEU A 58 3.85 7.60 14.38
CA LEU A 58 3.20 6.75 13.38
C LEU A 58 2.45 5.58 14.03
N LEU A 59 3.01 4.95 15.05
CA LEU A 59 2.38 3.88 15.81
C LEU A 59 1.13 4.36 16.58
N LYS A 60 1.16 5.57 17.10
CA LYS A 60 0.07 6.15 17.91
C LYS A 60 -1.08 6.70 17.07
N GLU A 61 -0.77 7.38 15.98
CA GLU A 61 -1.73 8.14 15.17
C GLU A 61 -2.11 7.44 13.86
N GLY A 62 -1.28 6.50 13.40
CA GLY A 62 -1.43 5.82 12.12
C GLY A 62 -2.23 4.52 12.21
N ARG A 63 -2.45 3.91 11.05
CA ARG A 63 -2.97 2.54 10.95
C ARG A 63 -1.81 1.59 10.67
N ILE A 64 -1.68 0.54 11.48
CA ILE A 64 -0.60 -0.44 11.40
C ILE A 64 -1.17 -1.77 10.92
N TYR A 65 -0.51 -2.36 9.95
CA TYR A 65 -0.78 -3.71 9.48
C TYR A 65 0.36 -4.61 9.97
N THR A 66 0.07 -5.43 10.96
CA THR A 66 1.08 -6.30 11.62
C THR A 66 1.34 -7.59 10.87
N ASN A 67 0.48 -7.95 9.94
CA ASN A 67 0.57 -9.21 9.18
C ASN A 67 0.39 -8.92 7.69
N ALA A 68 1.31 -8.13 7.13
CA ALA A 68 1.37 -7.86 5.71
C ALA A 68 2.42 -8.76 5.06
N GLU A 69 2.00 -9.58 4.11
CA GLU A 69 2.84 -10.56 3.42
C GLU A 69 2.70 -10.41 1.90
N TYR A 70 3.74 -10.84 1.20
CA TYR A 70 3.66 -10.97 -0.26
C TYR A 70 3.16 -12.37 -0.62
N ASP A 71 2.30 -12.45 -1.61
CA ASP A 71 1.70 -13.70 -2.12
C ASP A 71 2.51 -14.36 -3.24
N PHE A 72 3.78 -13.98 -3.42
CA PHE A 72 4.67 -14.52 -4.42
C PHE A 72 6.04 -14.92 -3.85
N ILE A 73 6.71 -15.87 -4.50
CA ILE A 73 7.88 -16.56 -3.93
C ILE A 73 9.15 -15.71 -4.01
N ASN A 74 9.42 -15.06 -5.13
CA ASN A 74 10.66 -14.32 -5.35
C ASN A 74 10.55 -12.88 -4.87
N VAL A 75 10.61 -12.70 -3.55
CA VAL A 75 10.56 -11.37 -2.94
C VAL A 75 11.98 -10.82 -2.84
N ASP A 76 12.34 -9.95 -3.76
CA ASP A 76 13.56 -9.14 -3.71
C ASP A 76 13.23 -7.65 -3.73
N ARG A 77 14.25 -6.78 -3.69
CA ARG A 77 14.05 -5.33 -3.65
C ARG A 77 13.20 -4.83 -4.82
N SER A 78 13.47 -5.26 -6.04
CA SER A 78 12.77 -4.77 -7.23
C SER A 78 11.34 -5.28 -7.30
N SER A 79 11.14 -6.59 -7.11
CA SER A 79 9.81 -7.19 -7.16
C SER A 79 8.91 -6.69 -6.03
N ALA A 80 9.44 -6.57 -4.81
CA ALA A 80 8.71 -6.06 -3.67
C ALA A 80 8.31 -4.58 -3.85
N THR A 81 9.27 -3.73 -4.23
CA THR A 81 9.00 -2.30 -4.45
C THR A 81 7.99 -2.10 -5.58
N ALA A 82 8.18 -2.78 -6.71
CA ALA A 82 7.24 -2.69 -7.83
C ALA A 82 5.83 -3.11 -7.42
N SER A 83 5.70 -4.19 -6.65
CA SER A 83 4.38 -4.68 -6.19
C SER A 83 3.70 -3.71 -5.23
N ILE A 84 4.42 -3.06 -4.32
CA ILE A 84 3.87 -2.04 -3.43
C ILE A 84 3.35 -0.83 -4.23
N TYR A 85 4.15 -0.32 -5.16
CA TYR A 85 3.79 0.90 -5.89
C TYR A 85 2.77 0.69 -7.00
N THR A 86 2.67 -0.51 -7.56
CA THR A 86 1.68 -0.84 -8.60
C THR A 86 0.42 -1.49 -8.05
N GLY A 87 0.45 -2.01 -6.81
CA GLY A 87 -0.63 -2.79 -6.24
C GLY A 87 -0.88 -4.13 -6.94
N THR A 88 0.13 -4.64 -7.70
CA THR A 88 0.01 -5.88 -8.46
C THR A 88 1.20 -6.80 -8.23
N THR A 89 1.03 -8.10 -8.51
CA THR A 89 2.11 -9.08 -8.40
C THR A 89 3.12 -8.95 -9.55
N PRO A 90 4.33 -9.52 -9.42
CA PRO A 90 5.37 -9.52 -10.46
C PRO A 90 4.92 -10.05 -11.81
N TYR A 91 3.95 -10.95 -11.83
CA TYR A 91 3.37 -11.47 -13.06
C TYR A 91 2.71 -10.37 -13.91
N TYR A 92 2.01 -9.44 -13.25
CA TYR A 92 1.30 -8.36 -13.93
C TYR A 92 2.15 -7.11 -14.14
N ASN A 93 3.02 -6.76 -13.18
CA ASN A 93 3.86 -5.57 -13.31
C ASN A 93 5.13 -5.81 -14.14
N GLY A 94 5.45 -7.07 -14.46
CA GLY A 94 6.59 -7.41 -15.32
C GLY A 94 7.97 -7.33 -14.64
N ILE A 95 8.02 -7.14 -13.31
CA ILE A 95 9.27 -7.03 -12.52
C ILE A 95 9.41 -8.22 -11.57
N PRO A 96 9.86 -9.38 -12.06
CA PRO A 96 9.90 -10.59 -11.26
C PRO A 96 11.08 -10.65 -10.28
N SER A 97 12.11 -9.85 -10.49
CA SER A 97 13.35 -9.87 -9.72
C SER A 97 14.22 -8.66 -10.07
N ASN A 98 15.31 -8.43 -9.35
CA ASN A 98 16.31 -7.42 -9.67
C ASN A 98 16.89 -7.61 -11.09
N ARG A 99 17.00 -8.86 -11.51
CA ARG A 99 17.49 -9.23 -12.86
C ARG A 99 16.54 -10.24 -13.48
N ARG A 100 16.32 -10.11 -14.77
CA ARG A 100 15.53 -11.07 -15.56
C ARG A 100 16.31 -11.53 -16.78
N MET A 101 16.02 -12.73 -17.24
CA MET A 101 16.57 -13.22 -18.50
C MET A 101 15.82 -12.56 -19.67
N ASP A 102 16.56 -11.89 -20.52
CA ASP A 102 16.04 -11.44 -21.80
C ASP A 102 16.07 -12.59 -22.80
N ARG A 103 14.91 -12.98 -23.28
CA ARG A 103 14.77 -14.13 -24.20
C ARG A 103 15.37 -13.88 -25.58
N GLY A 104 15.46 -12.62 -25.99
CA GLY A 104 16.02 -12.26 -27.30
C GLY A 104 17.53 -12.37 -27.34
N SER A 105 18.19 -11.87 -26.29
CA SER A 105 19.67 -11.89 -26.21
C SER A 105 20.24 -13.07 -25.42
N ILE A 106 19.37 -13.85 -24.73
CA ILE A 106 19.74 -14.94 -23.80
C ILE A 106 20.74 -14.45 -22.72
N ARG A 107 20.54 -13.23 -22.24
CA ARG A 107 21.37 -12.61 -21.21
C ARG A 107 20.52 -12.11 -20.04
N TYR A 108 21.14 -12.05 -18.86
CA TYR A 108 20.54 -11.39 -17.73
C TYR A 108 20.67 -9.86 -17.89
N ILE A 109 19.54 -9.19 -17.82
CA ILE A 109 19.44 -7.73 -17.79
C ILE A 109 18.81 -7.29 -16.46
N ASN A 110 19.11 -6.09 -15.99
CA ASN A 110 18.42 -5.55 -14.84
C ASN A 110 16.96 -5.25 -15.20
N SER A 111 16.06 -5.54 -14.29
CA SER A 111 14.61 -5.38 -14.57
C SER A 111 14.18 -3.93 -14.72
N VAL A 112 14.98 -3.00 -14.21
CA VAL A 112 14.74 -1.56 -14.27
C VAL A 112 15.67 -0.82 -15.23
N ASP A 113 16.48 -1.55 -16.02
CA ASP A 113 17.27 -0.94 -17.10
C ASP A 113 16.35 -0.47 -18.22
N ASP A 114 16.40 0.81 -18.47
CA ASP A 114 15.76 1.43 -19.62
C ASP A 114 16.84 1.95 -20.56
N LYS A 115 16.96 1.37 -21.76
CA LYS A 115 17.97 1.73 -22.74
C LYS A 115 17.72 3.12 -23.33
N ASP A 116 16.48 3.60 -23.26
CA ASP A 116 16.09 4.88 -23.83
C ASP A 116 16.30 6.04 -22.82
N PHE A 117 16.49 5.70 -21.54
CA PHE A 117 16.80 6.65 -20.48
C PHE A 117 18.18 6.39 -19.88
N MET A 118 19.18 6.99 -20.47
CA MET A 118 20.50 7.06 -19.84
C MET A 118 20.42 8.01 -18.65
N GLY A 119 20.53 7.47 -17.44
CA GLY A 119 20.64 8.28 -16.24
C GLY A 119 21.83 9.23 -16.35
N VAL A 120 21.60 10.52 -16.15
CA VAL A 120 22.69 11.48 -16.01
C VAL A 120 23.27 11.24 -14.62
N TYR A 121 24.37 10.51 -14.57
CA TYR A 121 25.16 10.42 -13.33
C TYR A 121 25.94 11.73 -13.18
N THR A 122 25.53 12.50 -12.21
CA THR A 122 26.32 13.64 -11.73
C THR A 122 27.23 13.19 -10.61
#